data_9171da9a6694d68e94a3ede46a716329
#
_entry.id   9171da9a6694d68e94a3ede46a716329
#
_cell.length_a   1.000
_cell.length_b   1.000
_cell.length_c   1.000
_cell.angle_alpha   90.00
_cell.angle_beta   90.00
_cell.angle_gamma   90.00
#
_symmetry.space_group_name_H-M   'P 1'
#
loop_
_entity.id
_entity.type
_entity.pdbx_description
1 polymer ?
#
loop_
_entity_poly.entity_id
_entity_poly.type
_entity_poly.pdbx_seq_one_letter_code
_entity_poly.pdbx_strand_id
1 'polypeptide(L)'
;MGKIENANKRGYLETPFRLFHLEDTRGGDIPYHYHEFHKLILFLSGDVRYLIEGRNYLLKEGDILLIPAYAIHQPMISGEEAYSRYILWIRPESLERWNLTDGFSICEEQNAYLLKRNRYDRSELMGLLQRLEKTETEKEYGWEALKEALFIEIATQVSRAVLQTGPSLREHEELSDPRIDAILQYMNQNLTEDLSVEALSGHFYLSKSWLMHRFKEIANCTIHQYVLQKRLILSTQKLLEQTSAEQAARESGFTDYSTFLRAFRRVYGVTPREYVRYHTQTDLRSAPEYNE
;
A
#
# COMPACT_ATOMS: atom_id res chain seq x y z
N MET A 1 6.08 -12.97 25.15
CA MET A 1 6.40 -13.70 23.92
C MET A 1 6.53 -12.62 22.84
N GLY A 2 7.75 -12.37 22.34
CA GLY A 2 8.10 -11.17 21.58
C GLY A 2 7.32 -11.05 20.26
N LYS A 3 6.83 -9.84 20.01
CA LYS A 3 6.23 -9.45 18.75
C LYS A 3 7.26 -9.53 17.65
N ILE A 4 6.89 -10.13 16.54
CA ILE A 4 7.67 -10.08 15.32
C ILE A 4 7.38 -8.73 14.68
N GLU A 5 8.14 -7.71 15.07
CA GLU A 5 8.18 -6.45 14.31
C GLU A 5 8.86 -6.74 12.98
N ASN A 6 8.04 -6.87 11.97
CA ASN A 6 8.51 -6.98 10.62
C ASN A 6 8.96 -5.57 10.18
N ALA A 7 10.24 -5.38 9.89
CA ALA A 7 10.81 -4.06 9.59
C ALA A 7 10.06 -3.30 8.47
N ASN A 8 9.29 -4.02 7.64
CA ASN A 8 8.59 -3.44 6.48
C ASN A 8 7.08 -3.68 6.46
N LYS A 9 6.51 -4.50 7.38
CA LYS A 9 5.06 -4.66 7.55
C LYS A 9 4.61 -3.86 8.76
N ARG A 10 3.65 -2.96 8.59
CA ARG A 10 3.11 -2.14 9.67
C ARG A 10 1.61 -2.31 9.80
N GLY A 11 1.13 -2.34 11.05
CA GLY A 11 -0.29 -2.40 11.40
C GLY A 11 -0.95 -3.76 11.12
N TYR A 12 -2.00 -4.02 11.86
CA TYR A 12 -2.86 -5.19 11.72
C TYR A 12 -4.30 -4.71 11.71
N LEU A 13 -5.13 -5.29 10.85
CA LEU A 13 -6.55 -4.99 10.76
C LEU A 13 -7.36 -6.25 11.05
N GLU A 14 -8.03 -6.29 12.20
CA GLU A 14 -8.86 -7.43 12.62
C GLU A 14 -10.32 -7.27 12.24
N THR A 15 -10.77 -6.02 12.08
CA THR A 15 -12.13 -5.68 11.66
C THR A 15 -12.22 -5.58 10.12
N PRO A 16 -13.40 -5.68 9.52
CA PRO A 16 -13.58 -5.51 8.08
C PRO A 16 -13.00 -4.20 7.54
N PHE A 17 -13.11 -3.13 8.31
CA PHE A 17 -12.48 -1.83 8.06
C PHE A 17 -12.33 -1.05 9.37
N ARG A 18 -11.48 -0.02 9.36
CA ARG A 18 -11.28 0.89 10.49
C ARG A 18 -10.98 2.30 10.00
N LEU A 19 -11.67 3.29 10.56
CA LEU A 19 -11.43 4.70 10.30
C LEU A 19 -10.53 5.30 11.37
N PHE A 20 -9.61 6.16 10.92
CA PHE A 20 -8.78 7.01 11.79
C PHE A 20 -8.86 8.45 11.30
N HIS A 21 -8.91 9.38 12.22
CA HIS A 21 -8.67 10.80 11.99
C HIS A 21 -7.39 11.15 12.74
N LEU A 22 -6.32 11.40 12.03
CA LEU A 22 -4.99 11.57 12.61
C LEU A 22 -4.43 12.96 12.30
N GLU A 23 -3.74 13.51 13.27
CA GLU A 23 -3.04 14.78 13.17
C GLU A 23 -1.64 14.64 13.80
N ASP A 24 -0.61 14.52 12.98
CA ASP A 24 0.78 14.38 13.41
C ASP A 24 1.49 15.72 13.34
N THR A 25 1.95 16.21 14.47
CA THR A 25 2.65 17.51 14.61
C THR A 25 4.15 17.41 14.44
N ARG A 26 4.69 16.22 14.27
CA ARG A 26 6.14 15.99 14.08
C ARG A 26 6.37 15.12 12.86
N GLY A 27 7.21 15.62 11.95
CA GLY A 27 7.79 14.81 10.90
C GLY A 27 8.61 13.67 11.51
N GLY A 28 8.44 12.48 11.00
CA GLY A 28 9.25 11.32 11.36
C GLY A 28 9.62 10.55 10.10
N ASP A 29 10.82 9.99 10.07
CA ASP A 29 11.22 9.08 9.01
C ASP A 29 10.43 7.77 9.13
N ILE A 30 9.30 7.70 8.44
CA ILE A 30 8.57 6.45 8.27
C ILE A 30 9.25 5.69 7.12
N PRO A 31 9.94 4.56 7.40
CA PRO A 31 10.59 3.81 6.33
C PRO A 31 9.58 3.20 5.37
N TYR A 32 10.05 2.72 4.24
CA TYR A 32 9.27 1.91 3.31
C TYR A 32 8.58 0.76 4.03
N HIS A 33 7.27 0.64 3.82
CA HIS A 33 6.47 -0.43 4.39
C HIS A 33 5.28 -0.78 3.50
N TYR A 34 4.61 -1.86 3.85
CA TYR A 34 3.35 -2.27 3.22
C TYR A 34 2.38 -2.80 4.30
N HIS A 35 1.12 -2.95 3.92
CA HIS A 35 0.07 -3.57 4.74
C HIS A 35 -0.62 -4.68 3.94
N GLU A 36 -1.25 -5.61 4.63
CA GLU A 36 -2.10 -6.65 4.03
C GLU A 36 -3.56 -6.17 3.82
N PHE A 37 -3.79 -4.88 3.95
CA PHE A 37 -5.07 -4.23 3.77
C PHE A 37 -4.91 -2.97 2.89
N HIS A 38 -6.00 -2.58 2.23
CA HIS A 38 -6.04 -1.34 1.47
C HIS A 38 -6.09 -0.12 2.39
N LYS A 39 -5.56 1.00 1.93
CA LYS A 39 -5.72 2.30 2.58
C LYS A 39 -6.37 3.29 1.62
N LEU A 40 -7.42 3.95 2.09
CA LEU A 40 -7.93 5.17 1.51
C LEU A 40 -7.54 6.32 2.44
N ILE A 41 -6.77 7.29 1.93
CA ILE A 41 -6.31 8.44 2.70
C ILE A 41 -6.89 9.70 2.08
N LEU A 42 -7.75 10.42 2.82
CA LEU A 42 -8.16 11.77 2.46
C LEU A 42 -7.23 12.76 3.16
N PHE A 43 -6.43 13.48 2.37
CA PHE A 43 -5.48 14.47 2.86
C PHE A 43 -6.17 15.79 3.20
N LEU A 44 -5.91 16.33 4.40
CA LEU A 44 -6.52 17.56 4.89
C LEU A 44 -5.53 18.72 4.94
N SER A 45 -4.36 18.53 5.56
CA SER A 45 -3.32 19.57 5.65
C SER A 45 -1.93 18.99 5.86
N GLY A 46 -0.91 19.81 5.71
CA GLY A 46 0.50 19.49 5.89
C GLY A 46 1.33 19.56 4.62
N ASP A 47 2.64 19.52 4.74
CA ASP A 47 3.56 19.40 3.60
C ASP A 47 4.01 17.93 3.51
N VAL A 48 3.30 17.17 2.72
CA VAL A 48 3.47 15.70 2.64
C VAL A 48 3.64 15.24 1.21
N ARG A 49 4.71 14.48 1.01
CA ARG A 49 4.95 13.71 -0.20
C ARG A 49 4.74 12.24 0.12
N TYR A 50 4.04 11.53 -0.74
CA TYR A 50 3.92 10.07 -0.69
C TYR A 50 4.69 9.42 -1.81
N LEU A 51 5.47 8.43 -1.47
CA LEU A 51 6.09 7.53 -2.42
C LEU A 51 5.31 6.20 -2.38
N ILE A 52 4.70 5.82 -3.50
CA ILE A 52 3.90 4.60 -3.61
C ILE A 52 4.35 3.85 -4.85
N GLU A 53 4.81 2.61 -4.71
CA GLU A 53 5.31 1.77 -5.81
C GLU A 53 6.32 2.51 -6.71
N GLY A 54 7.21 3.29 -6.09
CA GLY A 54 8.23 4.08 -6.78
C GLY A 54 7.73 5.39 -7.40
N ARG A 55 6.45 5.74 -7.26
CA ARG A 55 5.89 7.02 -7.75
C ARG A 55 5.74 8.04 -6.63
N ASN A 56 6.10 9.28 -6.94
CA ASN A 56 6.02 10.39 -6.00
C ASN A 56 4.74 11.22 -6.19
N TYR A 57 4.03 11.46 -5.08
CA TYR A 57 2.81 12.27 -5.02
C TYR A 57 3.00 13.39 -4.00
N LEU A 58 2.99 14.65 -4.45
CA LEU A 58 2.85 15.80 -3.56
C LEU A 58 1.36 16.04 -3.32
N LEU A 59 0.94 15.91 -2.07
CA LEU A 59 -0.47 15.99 -1.72
C LEU A 59 -0.93 17.45 -1.61
N LYS A 60 -2.17 17.68 -2.03
CA LYS A 60 -2.90 18.93 -1.84
C LYS A 60 -4.17 18.65 -1.07
N GLU A 61 -4.59 19.61 -0.28
CA GLU A 61 -5.83 19.52 0.50
C GLU A 61 -7.00 18.99 -0.33
N GLY A 62 -7.63 17.92 0.15
CA GLY A 62 -8.72 17.23 -0.53
C GLY A 62 -8.27 16.17 -1.55
N ASP A 63 -6.99 15.89 -1.70
CA ASP A 63 -6.55 14.74 -2.50
C ASP A 63 -6.80 13.43 -1.74
N ILE A 64 -7.09 12.37 -2.50
CA ILE A 64 -7.27 11.02 -1.96
C ILE A 64 -6.18 10.11 -2.52
N LEU A 65 -5.51 9.38 -1.63
CA LEU A 65 -4.67 8.25 -2.02
C LEU A 65 -5.43 6.95 -1.84
N LEU A 66 -5.40 6.12 -2.88
CA LEU A 66 -5.85 4.73 -2.81
C LEU A 66 -4.60 3.83 -2.86
N ILE A 67 -4.21 3.31 -1.73
CA ILE A 67 -3.03 2.43 -1.60
C ILE A 67 -3.54 0.98 -1.51
N PRO A 68 -3.34 0.16 -2.55
CA PRO A 68 -3.74 -1.25 -2.52
C PRO A 68 -3.04 -2.02 -1.40
N ALA A 69 -3.65 -3.11 -0.95
CA ALA A 69 -2.99 -4.08 -0.10
C ALA A 69 -1.67 -4.53 -0.76
N TYR A 70 -0.64 -4.71 0.05
CA TYR A 70 0.72 -5.10 -0.40
C TYR A 70 1.47 -4.06 -1.24
N ALA A 71 0.91 -2.89 -1.55
CA ALA A 71 1.63 -1.81 -2.22
C ALA A 71 2.67 -1.20 -1.27
N ILE A 72 3.91 -1.13 -1.74
CA ILE A 72 5.03 -0.54 -0.98
C ILE A 72 4.86 0.98 -0.99
N HIS A 73 4.86 1.60 0.19
CA HIS A 73 4.70 3.04 0.28
C HIS A 73 5.48 3.67 1.44
N GLN A 74 5.70 4.97 1.33
CA GLN A 74 6.39 5.77 2.33
C GLN A 74 5.82 7.20 2.32
N PRO A 75 5.22 7.69 3.43
CA PRO A 75 5.00 9.11 3.62
C PRO A 75 6.32 9.80 3.96
N MET A 76 6.56 10.95 3.35
CA MET A 76 7.65 11.86 3.64
C MET A 76 7.03 13.18 4.09
N ILE A 77 7.15 13.47 5.37
CA ILE A 77 6.52 14.63 6.01
C ILE A 77 7.58 15.70 6.16
N SER A 78 7.35 16.86 5.56
CA SER A 78 8.22 18.03 5.58
C SER A 78 7.52 19.20 6.29
N GLY A 79 8.29 20.21 6.65
CA GLY A 79 7.74 21.44 7.25
C GLY A 79 7.27 21.31 8.70
N GLU A 80 6.63 22.37 9.19
CA GLU A 80 6.14 22.49 10.57
C GLU A 80 4.62 22.35 10.68
N GLU A 81 3.92 22.36 9.54
CA GLU A 81 2.46 22.20 9.49
C GLU A 81 2.07 20.77 9.86
N ALA A 82 1.05 20.64 10.70
CA ALA A 82 0.55 19.34 11.12
C ALA A 82 0.01 18.54 9.93
N TYR A 83 0.43 17.29 9.81
CA TYR A 83 -0.10 16.34 8.83
C TYR A 83 -1.45 15.81 9.30
N SER A 84 -2.52 16.38 8.78
CA SER A 84 -3.89 16.00 9.10
C SER A 84 -4.54 15.20 7.97
N ARG A 85 -5.21 14.11 8.32
CA ARG A 85 -5.85 13.20 7.35
C ARG A 85 -6.90 12.30 7.98
N TYR A 86 -7.87 11.87 7.18
CA TYR A 86 -8.64 10.66 7.43
C TYR A 86 -7.94 9.48 6.75
N ILE A 87 -7.86 8.35 7.45
CA ILE A 87 -7.35 7.08 6.90
C ILE A 87 -8.41 6.00 7.14
N LEU A 88 -8.88 5.40 6.07
CA LEU A 88 -9.74 4.21 6.13
C LEU A 88 -8.91 2.99 5.74
N TRP A 89 -8.66 2.11 6.71
CA TRP A 89 -8.08 0.78 6.47
C TRP A 89 -9.19 -0.17 6.09
N ILE A 90 -8.99 -0.99 5.05
CA ILE A 90 -10.03 -1.82 4.46
C ILE A 90 -9.46 -3.20 4.14
N ARG A 91 -10.02 -4.25 4.70
CA ARG A 91 -9.69 -5.62 4.29
C ARG A 91 -10.16 -5.85 2.85
N PRO A 92 -9.37 -6.52 1.99
CA PRO A 92 -9.78 -6.82 0.61
C PRO A 92 -11.15 -7.51 0.53
N GLU A 93 -11.40 -8.49 1.39
CA GLU A 93 -12.63 -9.26 1.45
C GLU A 93 -13.88 -8.39 1.72
N SER A 94 -13.69 -7.24 2.38
CA SER A 94 -14.77 -6.29 2.66
C SER A 94 -15.26 -5.57 1.39
N LEU A 95 -14.37 -5.33 0.43
CA LEU A 95 -14.72 -4.76 -0.87
C LEU A 95 -15.26 -5.86 -1.82
N GLU A 96 -14.65 -7.04 -1.80
CA GLU A 96 -15.08 -8.19 -2.60
C GLU A 96 -16.54 -8.55 -2.32
N ARG A 97 -16.95 -8.57 -1.04
CA ARG A 97 -18.33 -8.84 -0.61
C ARG A 97 -19.36 -7.96 -1.31
N TRP A 98 -19.00 -6.73 -1.68
CA TRP A 98 -19.88 -5.75 -2.29
C TRP A 98 -19.55 -5.45 -3.76
N ASN A 99 -18.60 -6.19 -4.37
CA ASN A 99 -18.09 -5.94 -5.72
C ASN A 99 -17.58 -4.50 -5.92
N LEU A 100 -16.83 -3.98 -4.94
CA LEU A 100 -16.28 -2.62 -4.92
C LEU A 100 -14.74 -2.60 -5.05
N THR A 101 -14.14 -3.62 -5.62
CA THR A 101 -12.67 -3.75 -5.76
C THR A 101 -12.08 -2.87 -6.85
N ASP A 102 -12.88 -2.49 -7.86
CA ASP A 102 -12.41 -1.84 -9.10
C ASP A 102 -11.60 -0.57 -8.85
N GLY A 103 -11.98 0.23 -7.85
CA GLY A 103 -11.25 1.45 -7.52
C GLY A 103 -9.78 1.21 -7.19
N PHE A 104 -9.48 0.18 -6.40
CA PHE A 104 -8.11 -0.20 -6.06
C PHE A 104 -7.42 -0.99 -7.19
N SER A 105 -8.14 -1.88 -7.87
CA SER A 105 -7.61 -2.68 -8.99
C SER A 105 -7.12 -1.78 -10.13
N ILE A 106 -7.90 -0.76 -10.52
CA ILE A 106 -7.49 0.21 -11.54
C ILE A 106 -6.25 1.00 -11.10
N CYS A 107 -6.17 1.39 -9.83
CA CYS A 107 -4.99 2.09 -9.31
C CYS A 107 -3.73 1.20 -9.42
N GLU A 108 -3.86 -0.08 -9.13
CA GLU A 108 -2.76 -1.05 -9.23
C GLU A 108 -2.36 -1.32 -10.69
N GLU A 109 -3.33 -1.60 -11.56
CA GLU A 109 -3.11 -1.87 -12.99
C GLU A 109 -2.42 -0.69 -13.71
N GLN A 110 -2.85 0.54 -13.38
CA GLN A 110 -2.29 1.75 -13.96
C GLN A 110 -1.04 2.25 -13.25
N ASN A 111 -0.67 1.62 -12.12
CA ASN A 111 0.37 2.09 -11.21
C ASN A 111 0.19 3.58 -10.89
N ALA A 112 -1.04 3.99 -10.55
CA ALA A 112 -1.42 5.36 -10.25
C ALA A 112 -2.39 5.39 -9.06
N TYR A 113 -2.09 6.16 -8.02
CA TYR A 113 -2.70 6.00 -6.70
C TYR A 113 -3.38 7.27 -6.18
N LEU A 114 -3.40 8.33 -6.99
CA LEU A 114 -3.93 9.64 -6.60
C LEU A 114 -5.26 9.94 -7.29
N LEU A 115 -6.32 10.20 -6.53
CA LEU A 115 -7.54 10.82 -7.00
C LEU A 115 -7.55 12.29 -6.55
N LYS A 116 -7.50 13.21 -7.54
CA LYS A 116 -7.43 14.64 -7.26
C LYS A 116 -8.75 15.19 -6.72
N ARG A 117 -8.66 16.18 -5.85
CA ARG A 117 -9.79 16.86 -5.19
C ARG A 117 -10.91 17.37 -6.11
N ASN A 118 -10.63 17.61 -7.37
CA ASN A 118 -11.60 18.09 -8.35
C ASN A 118 -12.31 16.96 -9.14
N ARG A 119 -12.10 15.70 -8.74
CA ARG A 119 -12.63 14.51 -9.40
C ARG A 119 -13.79 13.85 -8.65
N TYR A 120 -14.19 14.40 -7.50
CA TYR A 120 -15.27 13.89 -6.66
C TYR A 120 -15.90 15.02 -5.84
N ASP A 121 -17.07 14.78 -5.26
CA ASP A 121 -17.69 15.74 -4.31
C ASP A 121 -17.03 15.65 -2.94
N ARG A 122 -16.10 16.58 -2.68
CA ARG A 122 -15.36 16.64 -1.43
C ARG A 122 -16.26 16.87 -0.22
N SER A 123 -17.29 17.70 -0.36
CA SER A 123 -18.18 18.06 0.76
C SER A 123 -19.00 16.84 1.20
N GLU A 124 -19.50 16.07 0.24
CA GLU A 124 -20.26 14.87 0.50
C GLU A 124 -19.37 13.80 1.16
N LEU A 125 -18.19 13.52 0.59
CA LEU A 125 -17.27 12.52 1.14
C LEU A 125 -16.80 12.89 2.57
N MET A 126 -16.48 14.16 2.81
CA MET A 126 -16.11 14.64 4.14
C MET A 126 -17.27 14.44 5.13
N GLY A 127 -18.49 14.75 4.74
CA GLY A 127 -19.68 14.53 5.56
C GLY A 127 -19.88 13.06 5.90
N LEU A 128 -19.61 12.14 4.97
CA LEU A 128 -19.69 10.69 5.22
C LEU A 128 -18.61 10.22 6.20
N LEU A 129 -17.36 10.67 6.06
CA LEU A 129 -16.27 10.32 6.97
C LEU A 129 -16.55 10.83 8.40
N GLN A 130 -17.02 12.07 8.54
CA GLN A 130 -17.41 12.64 9.84
C GLN A 130 -18.58 11.88 10.48
N ARG A 131 -19.57 11.48 9.68
CA ARG A 131 -20.68 10.67 10.18
C ARG A 131 -20.22 9.29 10.60
N LEU A 132 -19.27 8.67 9.87
CA LEU A 132 -18.69 7.38 10.23
C LEU A 132 -17.92 7.49 11.56
N GLU A 133 -17.08 8.50 11.72
CA GLU A 133 -16.34 8.79 12.95
C GLU A 133 -17.29 8.97 14.15
N LYS A 134 -18.33 9.79 13.97
CA LYS A 134 -19.36 10.00 14.99
C LYS A 134 -20.08 8.71 15.35
N THR A 135 -20.49 7.92 14.37
CA THR A 135 -21.17 6.63 14.55
C THR A 135 -20.32 5.65 15.37
N GLU A 136 -19.00 5.56 15.11
CA GLU A 136 -18.07 4.71 15.86
C GLU A 136 -17.84 5.20 17.29
N THR A 137 -17.95 6.51 17.53
CA THR A 137 -17.75 7.12 18.86
C THR A 137 -18.99 7.00 19.73
N GLU A 138 -20.18 7.34 19.21
CA GLU A 138 -21.43 7.42 19.99
C GLU A 138 -22.09 6.06 20.21
N LYS A 139 -21.94 5.13 19.26
CA LYS A 139 -22.47 3.75 19.30
C LYS A 139 -23.93 3.66 19.71
N GLU A 140 -24.76 4.54 19.14
CA GLU A 140 -26.21 4.52 19.36
C GLU A 140 -26.87 3.27 18.78
N TYR A 141 -28.16 3.06 19.06
CA TYR A 141 -28.90 1.91 18.53
C TYR A 141 -28.73 1.78 17.00
N GLY A 142 -28.32 0.59 16.56
CA GLY A 142 -28.09 0.30 15.11
C GLY A 142 -26.77 0.84 14.55
N TRP A 143 -25.84 1.29 15.39
CA TRP A 143 -24.56 1.87 14.98
C TRP A 143 -23.73 0.94 14.07
N GLU A 144 -23.75 -0.39 14.31
CA GLU A 144 -23.02 -1.36 13.48
C GLU A 144 -23.54 -1.38 12.05
N ALA A 145 -24.88 -1.41 11.89
CA ALA A 145 -25.52 -1.37 10.57
C ALA A 145 -25.26 -0.03 9.86
N LEU A 146 -25.36 1.09 10.59
CA LEU A 146 -25.07 2.42 10.04
C LEU A 146 -23.60 2.57 9.66
N LYS A 147 -22.68 2.06 10.46
CA LYS A 147 -21.25 2.01 10.17
C LYS A 147 -20.95 1.28 8.87
N GLU A 148 -21.54 0.10 8.67
CA GLU A 148 -21.36 -0.68 7.44
C GLU A 148 -21.97 0.04 6.23
N ALA A 149 -23.15 0.63 6.36
CA ALA A 149 -23.79 1.40 5.29
C ALA A 149 -22.95 2.61 4.85
N LEU A 150 -22.40 3.37 5.80
CA LEU A 150 -21.53 4.51 5.53
C LEU A 150 -20.22 4.08 4.85
N PHE A 151 -19.64 2.96 5.27
CA PHE A 151 -18.46 2.40 4.61
C PHE A 151 -18.74 2.05 3.14
N ILE A 152 -19.86 1.36 2.87
CA ILE A 152 -20.25 0.98 1.50
C ILE A 152 -20.45 2.23 0.66
N GLU A 153 -21.09 3.26 1.20
CA GLU A 153 -21.34 4.52 0.49
C GLU A 153 -20.01 5.23 0.14
N ILE A 154 -19.09 5.36 1.11
CA ILE A 154 -17.75 5.93 0.90
C ILE A 154 -17.00 5.15 -0.19
N ALA A 155 -16.92 3.82 -0.07
CA ALA A 155 -16.23 2.97 -1.03
C ALA A 155 -16.84 3.09 -2.43
N THR A 156 -18.17 3.16 -2.52
CA THR A 156 -18.90 3.32 -3.80
C THR A 156 -18.59 4.65 -4.45
N GLN A 157 -18.64 5.76 -3.70
CA GLN A 157 -18.37 7.09 -4.25
C GLN A 157 -16.94 7.22 -4.76
N VAL A 158 -15.96 6.75 -3.98
CA VAL A 158 -14.56 6.80 -4.38
C VAL A 158 -14.31 5.90 -5.59
N SER A 159 -14.84 4.68 -5.62
CA SER A 159 -14.71 3.78 -6.78
C SER A 159 -15.33 4.38 -8.04
N ARG A 160 -16.54 4.97 -7.94
CA ARG A 160 -17.16 5.69 -9.06
C ARG A 160 -16.30 6.82 -9.59
N ALA A 161 -15.72 7.62 -8.70
CA ALA A 161 -14.83 8.71 -9.10
C ALA A 161 -13.60 8.21 -9.85
N VAL A 162 -12.99 7.12 -9.38
CA VAL A 162 -11.84 6.46 -10.06
C VAL A 162 -12.26 5.91 -11.42
N LEU A 163 -13.39 5.21 -11.51
CA LEU A 163 -13.91 4.65 -12.76
C LEU A 163 -14.23 5.73 -13.81
N GLN A 164 -14.78 6.86 -13.38
CA GLN A 164 -15.18 7.94 -14.28
C GLN A 164 -14.01 8.79 -14.76
N THR A 165 -13.01 9.01 -13.91
CA THR A 165 -11.98 10.01 -14.18
C THR A 165 -10.58 9.41 -14.32
N GLY A 166 -10.40 8.17 -13.93
CA GLY A 166 -9.09 7.53 -13.76
C GLY A 166 -8.29 8.11 -12.59
N PRO A 167 -7.34 7.35 -12.03
CA PRO A 167 -6.37 7.89 -11.11
C PRO A 167 -5.37 8.79 -11.84
N SER A 168 -4.77 9.73 -11.12
CA SER A 168 -3.78 10.65 -11.68
C SER A 168 -2.40 10.03 -11.69
N LEU A 169 -1.75 10.09 -12.84
CA LEU A 169 -0.40 9.57 -13.06
C LEU A 169 0.71 10.55 -12.63
N ARG A 170 0.42 11.85 -12.48
CA ARG A 170 1.46 12.88 -12.29
C ARG A 170 1.02 13.97 -11.34
N GLU A 171 1.91 14.32 -10.40
CA GLU A 171 1.91 15.64 -9.74
C GLU A 171 3.29 16.21 -9.41
N HIS A 172 4.40 15.54 -9.70
CA HIS A 172 5.72 16.13 -9.57
C HIS A 172 6.54 15.90 -10.83
N GLU A 173 6.61 16.93 -11.68
CA GLU A 173 7.43 16.91 -12.90
C GLU A 173 8.93 16.73 -12.60
N GLU A 174 9.42 17.25 -11.46
CA GLU A 174 10.83 17.21 -11.09
C GLU A 174 11.34 15.81 -10.68
N LEU A 175 10.46 14.97 -10.11
CA LEU A 175 10.79 13.61 -9.65
C LEU A 175 10.10 12.51 -10.46
N SER A 176 9.58 12.82 -11.64
CA SER A 176 9.03 11.84 -12.55
C SER A 176 9.96 11.64 -13.75
N ASP A 177 10.09 10.40 -14.19
CA ASP A 177 10.77 10.06 -15.43
C ASP A 177 9.97 8.94 -16.11
N PRO A 178 9.38 9.20 -17.29
CA PRO A 178 8.56 8.20 -17.98
C PRO A 178 9.28 6.87 -18.23
N ARG A 179 10.62 6.88 -18.31
CA ARG A 179 11.42 5.66 -18.48
C ARG A 179 11.43 4.86 -17.18
N ILE A 180 11.59 5.52 -16.03
CA ILE A 180 11.52 4.85 -14.71
C ILE A 180 10.10 4.34 -14.46
N ASP A 181 9.07 5.09 -14.84
CA ASP A 181 7.67 4.64 -14.76
C ASP A 181 7.44 3.35 -15.57
N ALA A 182 7.94 3.31 -16.81
CA ALA A 182 7.86 2.11 -17.64
C ALA A 182 8.64 0.93 -17.05
N ILE A 183 9.81 1.19 -16.45
CA ILE A 183 10.62 0.16 -15.79
C ILE A 183 9.91 -0.38 -14.56
N LEU A 184 9.32 0.47 -13.71
CA LEU A 184 8.55 0.06 -12.54
C LEU A 184 7.35 -0.79 -12.93
N GLN A 185 6.60 -0.36 -13.95
CA GLN A 185 5.48 -1.13 -14.48
C GLN A 185 5.93 -2.49 -15.02
N TYR A 186 6.99 -2.52 -15.81
CA TYR A 186 7.57 -3.76 -16.34
C TYR A 186 8.01 -4.71 -15.21
N MET A 187 8.71 -4.18 -14.19
CA MET A 187 9.16 -4.97 -13.06
C MET A 187 7.99 -5.58 -12.28
N ASN A 188 6.93 -4.81 -12.02
CA ASN A 188 5.74 -5.29 -11.30
C ASN A 188 4.98 -6.39 -12.07
N GLN A 189 4.98 -6.32 -13.40
CA GLN A 189 4.33 -7.32 -14.26
C GLN A 189 5.18 -8.58 -14.50
N ASN A 190 6.50 -8.51 -14.25
CA ASN A 190 7.45 -9.56 -14.61
C ASN A 190 8.34 -9.99 -13.43
N LEU A 191 7.76 -10.06 -12.21
CA LEU A 191 8.53 -10.36 -10.99
C LEU A 191 9.27 -11.70 -11.02
N THR A 192 8.81 -12.66 -11.82
CA THR A 192 9.43 -13.98 -11.95
C THR A 192 10.61 -14.03 -12.92
N GLU A 193 10.76 -12.99 -13.75
CA GLU A 193 11.79 -12.90 -14.78
C GLU A 193 13.13 -12.36 -14.22
N ASP A 194 14.16 -12.32 -15.07
CA ASP A 194 15.43 -11.67 -14.73
C ASP A 194 15.26 -10.14 -14.74
N LEU A 195 15.21 -9.57 -13.55
CA LEU A 195 15.12 -8.13 -13.29
C LEU A 195 16.46 -7.55 -12.80
N SER A 196 17.58 -8.16 -13.22
CA SER A 196 18.92 -7.60 -12.98
C SER A 196 19.08 -6.24 -13.66
N VAL A 197 20.01 -5.42 -13.17
CA VAL A 197 20.34 -4.13 -13.81
C VAL A 197 20.77 -4.36 -15.25
N GLU A 198 21.47 -5.46 -15.51
CA GLU A 198 21.90 -5.91 -16.83
C GLU A 198 20.73 -6.14 -17.78
N ALA A 199 19.76 -6.95 -17.33
CA ALA A 199 18.58 -7.29 -18.12
C ALA A 199 17.72 -6.04 -18.38
N LEU A 200 17.45 -5.24 -17.35
CA LEU A 200 16.66 -4.02 -17.48
C LEU A 200 17.34 -2.97 -18.36
N SER A 201 18.66 -2.77 -18.22
CA SER A 201 19.40 -1.81 -19.04
C SER A 201 19.41 -2.22 -20.52
N GLY A 202 19.52 -3.52 -20.80
CA GLY A 202 19.40 -4.07 -22.15
C GLY A 202 18.00 -3.92 -22.73
N HIS A 203 16.96 -4.27 -21.95
CA HIS A 203 15.56 -4.20 -22.38
C HIS A 203 15.11 -2.77 -22.72
N PHE A 204 15.52 -1.79 -21.91
CA PHE A 204 15.13 -0.39 -22.07
C PHE A 204 16.17 0.46 -22.83
N TYR A 205 17.24 -0.14 -23.33
CA TYR A 205 18.33 0.56 -24.05
C TYR A 205 18.93 1.72 -23.25
N LEU A 206 19.17 1.51 -21.95
CA LEU A 206 19.69 2.50 -21.01
C LEU A 206 21.09 2.10 -20.51
N SER A 207 21.93 3.08 -20.14
CA SER A 207 23.16 2.74 -19.45
C SER A 207 22.87 2.28 -18.03
N LYS A 208 23.60 1.27 -17.52
CA LYS A 208 23.49 0.75 -16.16
C LYS A 208 23.66 1.85 -15.11
N SER A 209 24.64 2.72 -15.30
CA SER A 209 24.93 3.82 -14.36
C SER A 209 23.76 4.79 -14.27
N TRP A 210 23.20 5.22 -15.42
CA TRP A 210 22.04 6.09 -15.44
C TRP A 210 20.83 5.43 -14.78
N LEU A 211 20.55 4.18 -15.13
CA LEU A 211 19.41 3.42 -14.57
C LEU A 211 19.51 3.31 -13.06
N MET A 212 20.65 2.88 -12.51
CA MET A 212 20.83 2.75 -11.06
C MET A 212 20.69 4.08 -10.33
N HIS A 213 21.29 5.15 -10.87
CA HIS A 213 21.24 6.47 -10.24
C HIS A 213 19.82 7.04 -10.26
N ARG A 214 19.19 7.07 -11.45
CA ARG A 214 17.87 7.67 -11.63
C ARG A 214 16.77 6.89 -10.92
N PHE A 215 16.84 5.55 -10.94
CA PHE A 215 15.92 4.71 -10.17
C PHE A 215 16.01 5.01 -8.67
N LYS A 216 17.24 5.05 -8.13
CA LYS A 216 17.43 5.34 -6.70
C LYS A 216 16.96 6.74 -6.31
N GLU A 217 17.14 7.73 -7.16
CA GLU A 217 16.68 9.11 -6.95
C GLU A 217 15.15 9.18 -6.88
N ILE A 218 14.45 8.48 -7.79
CA ILE A 218 12.99 8.52 -7.88
C ILE A 218 12.34 7.57 -6.86
N ALA A 219 12.80 6.32 -6.80
CA ALA A 219 12.20 5.27 -5.96
C ALA A 219 12.76 5.22 -4.53
N ASN A 220 13.74 6.07 -4.20
CA ASN A 220 14.44 6.14 -2.91
C ASN A 220 15.02 4.80 -2.40
N CYS A 221 15.16 3.81 -3.28
CA CYS A 221 15.77 2.50 -3.02
C CYS A 221 16.48 1.98 -4.26
N THR A 222 17.30 0.93 -4.12
CA THR A 222 17.93 0.30 -5.28
C THR A 222 16.94 -0.64 -5.99
N ILE A 223 17.16 -0.89 -7.30
CA ILE A 223 16.40 -1.88 -8.09
C ILE A 223 16.37 -3.23 -7.38
N HIS A 224 17.53 -3.71 -6.90
CA HIS A 224 17.62 -4.98 -6.19
C HIS A 224 16.76 -4.99 -4.91
N GLN A 225 16.76 -3.92 -4.13
CA GLN A 225 15.93 -3.81 -2.92
C GLN A 225 14.44 -3.83 -3.27
N TYR A 226 14.04 -3.09 -4.31
CA TYR A 226 12.66 -3.06 -4.78
C TYR A 226 12.18 -4.45 -5.24
N VAL A 227 12.91 -5.08 -6.15
CA VAL A 227 12.58 -6.42 -6.67
C VAL A 227 12.54 -7.46 -5.55
N LEU A 228 13.54 -7.45 -4.66
CA LEU A 228 13.58 -8.37 -3.53
C LEU A 228 12.33 -8.24 -2.66
N GLN A 229 11.93 -7.02 -2.34
CA GLN A 229 10.77 -6.78 -1.51
C GLN A 229 9.47 -7.22 -2.19
N LYS A 230 9.29 -6.90 -3.47
CA LYS A 230 8.10 -7.32 -4.25
C LYS A 230 8.00 -8.85 -4.34
N ARG A 231 9.11 -9.53 -4.60
CA ARG A 231 9.17 -11.01 -4.61
C ARG A 231 8.84 -11.61 -3.26
N LEU A 232 9.33 -11.02 -2.17
CA LEU A 232 9.00 -11.48 -0.81
C LEU A 232 7.52 -11.29 -0.49
N ILE A 233 6.92 -10.15 -0.88
CA ILE A 233 5.47 -9.91 -0.74
C ILE A 233 4.68 -10.97 -1.52
N LEU A 234 5.01 -11.19 -2.79
CA LEU A 234 4.36 -12.21 -3.62
C LEU A 234 4.49 -13.61 -2.98
N SER A 235 5.66 -13.93 -2.42
CA SER A 235 5.85 -15.21 -1.74
C SER A 235 4.96 -15.37 -0.49
N THR A 236 4.68 -14.30 0.27
CA THR A 236 3.76 -14.39 1.40
C THR A 236 2.31 -14.67 0.95
N GLN A 237 1.86 -14.06 -0.14
CA GLN A 237 0.55 -14.34 -0.72
C GLN A 237 0.45 -15.81 -1.13
N LYS A 238 1.46 -16.34 -1.85
CA LYS A 238 1.52 -17.75 -2.24
C LYS A 238 1.53 -18.71 -1.05
N LEU A 239 2.24 -18.37 0.01
CA LEU A 239 2.27 -19.17 1.25
C LEU A 239 0.90 -19.24 1.92
N LEU A 240 0.13 -18.15 1.93
CA LEU A 240 -1.22 -18.11 2.50
C LEU A 240 -2.24 -18.86 1.63
N GLU A 241 -2.00 -19.02 0.32
CA GLU A 241 -2.72 -19.90 -0.60
C GLU A 241 -2.36 -21.40 -0.39
N GLN A 242 -1.73 -21.77 0.73
CA GLN A 242 -1.31 -23.13 1.08
C GLN A 242 -0.25 -23.75 0.15
N THR A 243 0.47 -22.94 -0.60
CA THR A 243 1.58 -23.38 -1.44
C THR A 243 2.79 -23.76 -0.57
N SER A 244 3.57 -24.76 -0.97
CA SER A 244 4.80 -25.09 -0.24
C SER A 244 5.81 -23.93 -0.29
N ALA A 245 6.66 -23.79 0.73
CA ALA A 245 7.64 -22.71 0.78
C ALA A 245 8.62 -22.70 -0.40
N GLU A 246 8.98 -23.88 -0.90
CA GLU A 246 9.84 -24.02 -2.07
C GLU A 246 9.12 -23.59 -3.37
N GLN A 247 7.86 -23.97 -3.51
CA GLN A 247 7.04 -23.57 -4.63
C GLN A 247 6.73 -22.07 -4.58
N ALA A 248 6.36 -21.52 -3.42
CA ALA A 248 6.13 -20.09 -3.22
C ALA A 248 7.37 -19.26 -3.60
N ALA A 249 8.58 -19.72 -3.21
CA ALA A 249 9.84 -19.08 -3.60
C ALA A 249 10.01 -19.06 -5.13
N ARG A 250 9.83 -20.19 -5.80
CA ARG A 250 9.99 -20.31 -7.25
C ARG A 250 8.97 -19.45 -8.00
N GLU A 251 7.70 -19.53 -7.62
CA GLU A 251 6.63 -18.75 -8.23
C GLU A 251 6.71 -17.24 -7.96
N SER A 252 7.56 -16.85 -7.02
CA SER A 252 7.86 -15.45 -6.72
C SER A 252 9.17 -14.96 -7.36
N GLY A 253 9.80 -15.78 -8.22
CA GLY A 253 10.99 -15.40 -8.98
C GLY A 253 12.32 -15.61 -8.25
N PHE A 254 12.35 -16.38 -7.15
CA PHE A 254 13.62 -16.78 -6.55
C PHE A 254 14.18 -18.00 -7.27
N THR A 255 15.40 -17.87 -7.75
CA THR A 255 16.12 -18.97 -8.44
C THR A 255 16.74 -19.98 -7.45
N ASP A 256 17.02 -19.56 -6.21
CA ASP A 256 17.60 -20.38 -5.16
C ASP A 256 16.81 -20.27 -3.86
N TYR A 257 16.39 -21.43 -3.35
CA TYR A 257 15.59 -21.53 -2.13
C TYR A 257 16.35 -21.06 -0.87
N SER A 258 17.68 -21.29 -0.81
CA SER A 258 18.48 -20.84 0.34
C SER A 258 18.59 -19.32 0.37
N THR A 259 18.68 -18.67 -0.78
CA THR A 259 18.65 -17.21 -0.91
C THR A 259 17.29 -16.65 -0.50
N PHE A 260 16.19 -17.28 -0.93
CA PHE A 260 14.84 -16.95 -0.46
C PHE A 260 14.72 -17.04 1.06
N LEU A 261 15.11 -18.18 1.67
CA LEU A 261 14.99 -18.36 3.11
C LEU A 261 15.79 -17.33 3.92
N ARG A 262 17.00 -16.99 3.48
CA ARG A 262 17.80 -15.94 4.14
C ARG A 262 17.14 -14.58 4.04
N ALA A 263 16.66 -14.22 2.85
CA ALA A 263 15.96 -12.97 2.62
C ALA A 263 14.65 -12.90 3.41
N PHE A 264 13.85 -13.97 3.39
CA PHE A 264 12.60 -14.08 4.10
C PHE A 264 12.80 -13.91 5.62
N ARG A 265 13.75 -14.65 6.22
CA ARG A 265 14.07 -14.50 7.65
C ARG A 265 14.59 -13.11 7.99
N ARG A 266 15.41 -12.51 7.15
CA ARG A 266 15.93 -11.14 7.37
C ARG A 266 14.82 -10.11 7.38
N VAL A 267 13.83 -10.23 6.50
CA VAL A 267 12.72 -9.27 6.35
C VAL A 267 11.60 -9.57 7.34
N TYR A 268 11.21 -10.82 7.53
CA TYR A 268 10.06 -11.20 8.34
C TYR A 268 10.40 -11.68 9.75
N GLY A 269 11.68 -11.88 10.07
CA GLY A 269 12.14 -12.36 11.39
C GLY A 269 11.80 -13.82 11.68
N VAL A 270 11.08 -14.50 10.79
CA VAL A 270 10.60 -15.89 10.96
C VAL A 270 10.80 -16.70 9.69
N THR A 271 10.64 -18.01 9.79
CA THR A 271 10.61 -18.89 8.62
C THR A 271 9.27 -18.80 7.88
N PRO A 272 9.21 -19.15 6.58
CA PRO A 272 7.95 -19.22 5.83
C PRO A 272 6.88 -20.09 6.52
N ARG A 273 7.29 -21.23 7.11
CA ARG A 273 6.37 -22.12 7.84
C ARG A 273 5.81 -21.48 9.11
N GLU A 274 6.65 -20.76 9.87
CA GLU A 274 6.21 -20.01 11.05
C GLU A 274 5.29 -18.87 10.65
N TYR A 275 5.59 -18.18 9.55
CA TYR A 275 4.77 -17.12 8.99
C TYR A 275 3.33 -17.61 8.72
N VAL A 276 3.18 -18.71 7.98
CA VAL A 276 1.87 -19.32 7.71
C VAL A 276 1.17 -19.70 9.02
N ARG A 277 1.88 -20.38 9.94
CA ARG A 277 1.28 -20.78 11.22
C ARG A 277 0.75 -19.59 12.02
N TYR A 278 1.45 -18.47 12.05
CA TYR A 278 0.99 -17.27 12.75
C TYR A 278 -0.25 -16.66 12.08
N HIS A 279 -0.31 -16.60 10.76
CA HIS A 279 -1.46 -16.03 10.06
C HIS A 279 -2.69 -16.93 10.10
N THR A 280 -2.55 -18.24 10.03
CA THR A 280 -3.66 -19.19 10.16
C THR A 280 -4.15 -19.39 11.60
N GLN A 281 -3.32 -19.13 12.62
CA GLN A 281 -3.74 -19.20 14.03
C GLN A 281 -4.35 -17.89 14.54
N THR A 282 -4.09 -16.75 13.90
CA THR A 282 -4.65 -15.44 14.27
C THR A 282 -6.12 -15.32 13.87
N ASP A 283 -6.59 -16.11 12.90
CA ASP A 283 -8.03 -16.27 12.63
C ASP A 283 -8.82 -16.94 13.79
N LEU A 284 -8.13 -17.45 14.81
CA LEU A 284 -8.73 -18.18 15.93
C LEU A 284 -8.56 -17.52 17.31
N ARG A 285 -7.82 -16.42 17.46
CA ARG A 285 -7.62 -15.74 18.75
C ARG A 285 -7.39 -14.23 18.57
N SER A 286 -8.26 -13.44 19.18
CA SER A 286 -8.14 -11.98 19.33
C SER A 286 -6.72 -11.55 19.76
N ALA A 287 -6.05 -10.71 19.00
CA ALA A 287 -4.78 -10.10 19.35
C ALA A 287 -5.00 -8.78 20.13
N PRO A 288 -4.08 -8.41 21.03
CA PRO A 288 -4.23 -7.22 21.89
C PRO A 288 -4.08 -5.92 21.10
N GLU A 289 -4.82 -4.91 21.56
CA GLU A 289 -4.78 -3.54 21.07
C GLU A 289 -3.35 -2.97 21.08
N TYR A 290 -2.96 -2.34 19.98
CA TYR A 290 -1.73 -1.56 19.89
C TYR A 290 -2.04 -0.11 19.58
N ASN A 291 -1.64 0.76 20.50
CA ASN A 291 -1.52 2.20 20.29
C ASN A 291 -0.32 2.48 19.35
N GLU A 292 -0.53 3.36 18.37
CA GLU A 292 0.53 3.97 17.57
C GLU A 292 1.36 4.97 18.38
#